data_82ceddbab9871f4f1047c8214089e62d
#
_entry.id   82ceddbab9871f4f1047c8214089e62d
#
_cell.length_a   1.000
_cell.length_b   1.000
_cell.length_c   1.000
_cell.angle_alpha   90.00
_cell.angle_beta   90.00
_cell.angle_gamma   90.00
#
_symmetry.space_group_name_H-M   'P 1'
#
loop_
_entity.id
_entity.type
_entity.pdbx_description
1 polymer ?
#
loop_
_entity_poly.entity_id
_entity_poly.type
_entity_poly.pdbx_seq_one_letter_code
_entity_poly.pdbx_strand_id
1 'polypeptide(L)'
;MRKAAFLDRDGVINIDHAYVHKIEEFDWVPGVLEAARALSEAGYLLVVVPNQSGIGRGYYDEAAFTRLTDWMKARFAEAGAPVAGVYFCPHHPEKANPPYRMDCDCRKPRPGMLLKAAEDLGIDLSTSIMFGDKPGDMTAGRAAGCVERIQLGTDGLEAPVPSADATGAFRSLADAVASPWFAQLKQRSLP
;
A
#
# COMPACT_ATOMS: atom_id res chain seq x y z
N MET A 1 -0.01 -16.35 -13.64
CA MET A 1 0.53 -15.11 -12.99
C MET A 1 -0.08 -15.01 -11.61
N ARG A 2 0.59 -14.33 -10.68
CA ARG A 2 0.17 -14.21 -9.27
C ARG A 2 -0.67 -12.95 -9.07
N LYS A 3 -1.65 -12.97 -8.16
CA LYS A 3 -2.41 -11.78 -7.78
C LYS A 3 -1.77 -11.10 -6.56
N ALA A 4 -1.89 -9.78 -6.43
CA ALA A 4 -1.34 -9.02 -5.32
C ALA A 4 -2.37 -8.09 -4.66
N ALA A 5 -2.15 -7.84 -3.38
CA ALA A 5 -2.73 -6.73 -2.66
C ALA A 5 -1.62 -5.67 -2.46
N PHE A 6 -1.75 -4.58 -3.19
CA PHE A 6 -0.88 -3.42 -3.04
C PHE A 6 -1.39 -2.57 -1.89
N LEU A 7 -0.53 -2.23 -0.96
CA LEU A 7 -0.87 -1.48 0.24
C LEU A 7 -0.08 -0.17 0.29
N ASP A 8 -0.74 0.96 0.48
CA ASP A 8 -0.06 2.13 0.99
C ASP A 8 0.39 1.88 2.43
N ARG A 9 1.33 2.67 2.95
CA ARG A 9 1.85 2.51 4.30
C ARG A 9 1.17 3.44 5.29
N ASP A 10 1.47 4.74 5.21
CA ASP A 10 0.98 5.73 6.16
C ASP A 10 -0.53 5.96 5.97
N GLY A 11 -1.30 5.83 7.04
CA GLY A 11 -2.75 5.90 7.04
C GLY A 11 -3.47 4.57 6.75
N VAL A 12 -2.75 3.55 6.28
CA VAL A 12 -3.28 2.20 5.95
C VAL A 12 -2.69 1.13 6.86
N ILE A 13 -1.37 1.01 6.88
CA ILE A 13 -0.64 0.04 7.72
C ILE A 13 -0.36 0.63 9.10
N ASN A 14 0.14 1.86 9.15
CA ASN A 14 0.41 2.61 10.36
C ASN A 14 -0.36 3.93 10.39
N ILE A 15 -0.59 4.42 11.61
CA ILE A 15 -1.14 5.75 11.84
C ILE A 15 -0.21 6.79 11.20
N ASP A 16 -0.79 7.74 10.46
CA ASP A 16 -0.04 8.78 9.77
C ASP A 16 0.31 9.94 10.73
N HIS A 17 1.45 9.80 11.40
CA HIS A 17 2.02 10.87 12.25
C HIS A 17 2.87 11.87 11.44
N ALA A 18 2.75 11.90 10.12
CA ALA A 18 3.58 12.64 9.18
C ALA A 18 5.07 12.23 9.22
N TYR A 19 5.55 11.69 8.11
CA TYR A 19 6.95 11.31 7.91
C TYR A 19 7.50 10.29 8.92
N VAL A 20 6.69 9.31 9.34
CA VAL A 20 7.09 8.22 10.23
C VAL A 20 8.31 7.48 9.65
N HIS A 21 9.42 7.48 10.38
CA HIS A 21 10.69 6.88 9.96
C HIS A 21 11.43 6.12 11.06
N LYS A 22 10.90 6.14 12.30
CA LYS A 22 11.45 5.41 13.45
C LYS A 22 10.46 4.35 13.93
N ILE A 23 11.00 3.27 14.48
CA ILE A 23 10.20 2.17 15.03
C ILE A 23 9.29 2.67 16.17
N GLU A 24 9.80 3.56 17.02
CA GLU A 24 9.10 4.13 18.17
C GLU A 24 7.92 5.03 17.79
N GLU A 25 7.89 5.50 16.53
CA GLU A 25 6.83 6.34 15.98
C GLU A 25 5.79 5.53 15.18
N PHE A 26 6.01 4.21 15.03
CA PHE A 26 5.19 3.36 14.18
C PHE A 26 4.05 2.72 14.98
N ASP A 27 2.90 3.36 14.95
CA ASP A 27 1.68 2.84 15.55
C ASP A 27 0.85 2.11 14.48
N TRP A 28 0.52 0.85 14.74
CA TRP A 28 -0.26 0.03 13.81
C TRP A 28 -1.71 0.51 13.73
N VAL A 29 -2.26 0.56 12.51
CA VAL A 29 -3.72 0.66 12.33
C VAL A 29 -4.35 -0.62 12.89
N PRO A 30 -5.37 -0.52 13.77
CA PRO A 30 -5.97 -1.69 14.41
C PRO A 30 -6.45 -2.75 13.40
N GLY A 31 -6.07 -4.01 13.64
CA GLY A 31 -6.49 -5.15 12.83
C GLY A 31 -5.75 -5.32 11.49
N VAL A 32 -4.74 -4.49 11.19
CA VAL A 32 -4.06 -4.53 9.89
C VAL A 32 -3.28 -5.83 9.67
N LEU A 33 -2.64 -6.39 10.69
CA LEU A 33 -1.86 -7.63 10.57
C LEU A 33 -2.76 -8.84 10.32
N GLU A 34 -3.87 -8.94 11.02
CA GLU A 34 -4.88 -9.99 10.83
C GLU A 34 -5.53 -9.88 9.43
N ALA A 35 -5.81 -8.66 8.98
CA ALA A 35 -6.34 -8.41 7.65
C ALA A 35 -5.33 -8.78 6.55
N ALA A 36 -4.07 -8.45 6.74
CA ALA A 36 -2.99 -8.83 5.83
C ALA A 36 -2.82 -10.36 5.75
N ARG A 37 -2.95 -11.05 6.88
CA ARG A 37 -2.96 -12.51 6.92
C ARG A 37 -4.13 -13.09 6.12
N ALA A 38 -5.33 -12.54 6.27
CA ALA A 38 -6.49 -12.98 5.50
C ALA A 38 -6.31 -12.81 3.99
N LEU A 39 -5.65 -11.72 3.55
CA LEU A 39 -5.27 -11.51 2.15
C LEU A 39 -4.24 -12.55 1.69
N SER A 40 -3.21 -12.81 2.49
CA SER A 40 -2.19 -13.81 2.19
C SER A 40 -2.79 -15.22 2.08
N GLU A 41 -3.66 -15.62 3.01
CA GLU A 41 -4.39 -16.89 3.01
C GLU A 41 -5.35 -17.01 1.79
N ALA A 42 -5.85 -15.89 1.27
CA ALA A 42 -6.62 -15.84 0.03
C ALA A 42 -5.75 -15.87 -1.25
N GLY A 43 -4.43 -16.03 -1.11
CA GLY A 43 -3.49 -16.17 -2.20
C GLY A 43 -2.99 -14.86 -2.82
N TYR A 44 -3.18 -13.72 -2.15
CA TYR A 44 -2.60 -12.45 -2.59
C TYR A 44 -1.16 -12.30 -2.08
N LEU A 45 -0.24 -11.91 -2.96
CA LEU A 45 1.05 -11.37 -2.54
C LEU A 45 0.86 -10.01 -1.91
N LEU A 46 1.46 -9.77 -0.75
CA LEU A 46 1.42 -8.45 -0.12
C LEU A 46 2.58 -7.60 -0.65
N VAL A 47 2.27 -6.44 -1.21
CA VAL A 47 3.25 -5.50 -1.76
C VAL A 47 2.97 -4.11 -1.21
N VAL A 48 3.98 -3.49 -0.58
CA VAL A 48 3.84 -2.14 -0.01
C VAL A 48 4.38 -1.11 -0.99
N VAL A 49 3.59 -0.07 -1.28
CA VAL A 49 3.88 0.94 -2.33
C VAL A 49 3.75 2.38 -1.80
N PRO A 50 4.59 2.82 -0.86
CA PRO A 50 4.45 4.11 -0.21
C PRO A 50 5.12 5.25 -1.00
N ASN A 51 4.49 6.43 -1.03
CA ASN A 51 5.19 7.67 -1.31
C ASN A 51 5.99 8.08 -0.07
N GLN A 52 7.31 8.24 -0.20
CA GLN A 52 8.23 8.54 0.90
C GLN A 52 9.06 9.80 0.61
N SER A 53 8.38 10.90 0.29
CA SER A 53 9.04 12.17 -0.04
C SER A 53 9.82 12.79 1.11
N GLY A 54 9.66 12.31 2.34
CA GLY A 54 10.50 12.68 3.49
C GLY A 54 11.98 12.42 3.26
N ILE A 55 12.31 11.37 2.50
CA ILE A 55 13.68 11.10 2.06
C ILE A 55 14.19 12.25 1.18
N GLY A 56 13.46 12.58 0.14
CA GLY A 56 13.85 13.66 -0.77
C GLY A 56 13.87 15.04 -0.12
N ARG A 57 13.05 15.26 0.92
CA ARG A 57 13.04 16.51 1.71
C ARG A 57 14.18 16.59 2.73
N GLY A 58 14.92 15.49 2.94
CA GLY A 58 16.02 15.45 3.91
C GLY A 58 15.57 15.27 5.36
N TYR A 59 14.34 14.81 5.61
CA TYR A 59 13.84 14.55 6.97
C TYR A 59 14.41 13.26 7.55
N TYR A 60 14.69 12.28 6.70
CA TYR A 60 15.37 11.02 7.00
C TYR A 60 15.95 10.44 5.72
N ASP A 61 16.89 9.54 5.84
CA ASP A 61 17.58 8.91 4.72
C ASP A 61 16.99 7.55 4.33
N GLU A 62 17.46 6.98 3.23
CA GLU A 62 17.05 5.65 2.77
C GLU A 62 17.45 4.56 3.77
N ALA A 63 18.54 4.74 4.53
CA ALA A 63 18.96 3.78 5.55
C ALA A 63 17.96 3.73 6.72
N ALA A 64 17.45 4.88 7.17
CA ALA A 64 16.38 4.93 8.18
C ALA A 64 15.09 4.29 7.67
N PHE A 65 14.70 4.58 6.42
CA PHE A 65 13.56 3.94 5.77
C PHE A 65 13.73 2.41 5.70
N THR A 66 14.91 1.93 5.33
CA THR A 66 15.21 0.50 5.22
C THR A 66 15.10 -0.20 6.58
N ARG A 67 15.68 0.38 7.63
CA ARG A 67 15.59 -0.17 9.01
C ARG A 67 14.14 -0.33 9.46
N LEU A 68 13.32 0.70 9.29
CA LEU A 68 11.89 0.64 9.63
C LEU A 68 11.16 -0.40 8.78
N THR A 69 11.45 -0.44 7.49
CA THR A 69 10.85 -1.38 6.54
C THR A 69 11.19 -2.83 6.89
N ASP A 70 12.43 -3.14 7.22
CA ASP A 70 12.86 -4.48 7.62
C ASP A 70 12.18 -4.93 8.92
N TRP A 71 12.08 -4.03 9.90
CA TRP A 71 11.33 -4.29 11.12
C TRP A 71 9.84 -4.54 10.84
N MET A 72 9.19 -3.72 10.03
CA MET A 72 7.80 -3.87 9.63
C MET A 72 7.58 -5.22 8.93
N LYS A 73 8.43 -5.58 7.97
CA LYS A 73 8.36 -6.87 7.26
C LYS A 73 8.49 -8.06 8.21
N ALA A 74 9.36 -7.97 9.21
CA ALA A 74 9.49 -9.02 10.23
C ALA A 74 8.19 -9.20 11.02
N ARG A 75 7.51 -8.10 11.41
CA ARG A 75 6.21 -8.17 12.12
C ARG A 75 5.12 -8.79 11.26
N PHE A 76 5.05 -8.44 9.97
CA PHE A 76 4.15 -9.08 9.02
C PHE A 76 4.42 -10.58 8.89
N ALA A 77 5.68 -10.98 8.76
CA ALA A 77 6.05 -12.40 8.65
C ALA A 77 5.66 -13.19 9.91
N GLU A 78 5.89 -12.65 11.10
CA GLU A 78 5.49 -13.24 12.38
C GLU A 78 3.96 -13.41 12.48
N ALA A 79 3.20 -12.49 11.88
CA ALA A 79 1.74 -12.58 11.81
C ALA A 79 1.22 -13.57 10.73
N GLY A 80 2.10 -14.23 9.99
CA GLY A 80 1.72 -15.15 8.91
C GLY A 80 1.33 -14.44 7.60
N ALA A 81 1.78 -13.20 7.42
CA ALA A 81 1.48 -12.36 6.27
C ALA A 81 2.78 -11.80 5.63
N PRO A 82 3.67 -12.63 5.09
CA PRO A 82 4.95 -12.15 4.59
C PRO A 82 4.77 -11.14 3.44
N VAL A 83 5.46 -10.00 3.55
CA VAL A 83 5.51 -8.96 2.51
C VAL A 83 6.46 -9.40 1.41
N ALA A 84 5.95 -9.55 0.19
CA ALA A 84 6.71 -10.00 -0.98
C ALA A 84 7.67 -8.94 -1.53
N GLY A 85 7.33 -7.66 -1.36
CA GLY A 85 8.16 -6.54 -1.80
C GLY A 85 7.70 -5.21 -1.26
N VAL A 86 8.63 -4.26 -1.20
CA VAL A 86 8.35 -2.86 -0.88
C VAL A 86 8.97 -2.00 -1.98
N TYR A 87 8.14 -1.21 -2.65
CA TYR A 87 8.52 -0.31 -3.73
C TYR A 87 8.15 1.10 -3.31
N PHE A 88 9.12 1.95 -3.12
CA PHE A 88 8.89 3.30 -2.58
C PHE A 88 9.33 4.39 -3.55
N CYS A 89 8.74 5.56 -3.40
CA CYS A 89 9.14 6.75 -4.16
C CYS A 89 9.68 7.83 -3.21
N PRO A 90 10.98 8.14 -3.26
CA PRO A 90 11.59 9.19 -2.44
C PRO A 90 11.45 10.59 -3.04
N HIS A 91 10.93 10.70 -4.26
CA HIS A 91 10.96 11.93 -5.05
C HIS A 91 9.81 12.89 -4.72
N HIS A 92 10.04 14.15 -5.00
CA HIS A 92 9.01 15.18 -5.10
C HIS A 92 9.42 16.22 -6.15
N PRO A 93 8.52 16.64 -7.06
CA PRO A 93 8.91 17.51 -8.18
C PRO A 93 9.39 18.90 -7.73
N GLU A 94 8.87 19.42 -6.63
CA GLU A 94 9.16 20.77 -6.15
C GLU A 94 9.85 20.80 -4.79
N LYS A 95 9.43 19.93 -3.85
CA LYS A 95 9.79 20.05 -2.42
C LYS A 95 10.95 19.17 -1.99
N ALA A 96 11.52 18.38 -2.89
CA ALA A 96 12.70 17.57 -2.60
C ALA A 96 13.98 18.30 -2.91
N ASN A 97 15.08 17.86 -2.28
CA ASN A 97 16.44 18.29 -2.58
C ASN A 97 17.03 17.42 -3.70
N PRO A 98 17.99 17.94 -4.51
CA PRO A 98 18.73 17.10 -5.44
C PRO A 98 19.46 15.96 -4.69
N PRO A 99 19.54 14.73 -5.22
CA PRO A 99 19.07 14.28 -6.54
C PRO A 99 17.58 13.86 -6.60
N TYR A 100 16.82 13.98 -5.51
CA TYR A 100 15.44 13.50 -5.41
C TYR A 100 14.39 14.47 -5.97
N ARG A 101 14.79 15.69 -6.31
CA ARG A 101 13.89 16.67 -6.96
C ARG A 101 13.73 16.30 -8.43
N MET A 102 12.64 15.62 -8.74
CA MET A 102 12.31 15.24 -10.11
C MET A 102 10.84 14.93 -10.27
N ASP A 103 10.34 15.08 -11.47
CA ASP A 103 9.07 14.55 -11.92
C ASP A 103 9.29 13.10 -12.38
N CYS A 104 8.90 12.13 -11.55
CA CYS A 104 9.16 10.70 -11.75
C CYS A 104 7.87 9.93 -12.06
N ASP A 105 8.01 8.71 -12.59
CA ASP A 105 6.88 7.81 -12.85
C ASP A 105 6.46 6.99 -11.63
N CYS A 106 7.28 6.95 -10.57
CA CYS A 106 7.01 6.14 -9.38
C CYS A 106 6.09 6.81 -8.35
N ARG A 107 6.04 8.15 -8.29
CA ARG A 107 5.21 8.85 -7.31
C ARG A 107 3.73 8.74 -7.64
N LYS A 108 2.93 8.13 -6.75
CA LYS A 108 1.46 8.12 -6.87
C LYS A 108 0.95 9.58 -6.93
N PRO A 109 0.05 9.92 -7.85
CA PRO A 109 -0.88 9.07 -8.61
C PRO A 109 -0.32 8.33 -9.84
N ARG A 110 0.96 8.43 -10.15
CA ARG A 110 1.56 7.65 -11.25
C ARG A 110 1.76 6.19 -10.83
N PRO A 111 1.66 5.24 -11.78
CA PRO A 111 1.59 3.81 -11.49
C PRO A 111 2.96 3.12 -11.36
N GLY A 112 4.08 3.82 -11.46
CA GLY A 112 5.41 3.22 -11.68
C GLY A 112 5.81 2.19 -10.62
N MET A 113 5.48 2.41 -9.34
CA MET A 113 5.78 1.42 -8.29
C MET A 113 5.00 0.11 -8.49
N LEU A 114 3.72 0.19 -8.86
CA LEU A 114 2.88 -0.99 -9.09
C LEU A 114 3.36 -1.76 -10.33
N LEU A 115 3.68 -1.05 -11.41
CA LEU A 115 4.19 -1.65 -12.65
C LEU A 115 5.53 -2.34 -12.42
N LYS A 116 6.44 -1.71 -11.68
CA LYS A 116 7.74 -2.30 -11.32
C LYS A 116 7.57 -3.57 -10.49
N ALA A 117 6.70 -3.53 -9.50
CA ALA A 117 6.40 -4.71 -8.68
C ALA A 117 5.78 -5.84 -9.52
N ALA A 118 4.89 -5.52 -10.46
CA ALA A 118 4.28 -6.50 -11.33
C ALA A 118 5.31 -7.19 -12.23
N GLU A 119 6.25 -6.44 -12.78
CA GLU A 119 7.37 -6.97 -13.57
C GLU A 119 8.27 -7.89 -12.73
N ASP A 120 8.75 -7.40 -11.59
CA ASP A 120 9.72 -8.12 -10.75
C ASP A 120 9.15 -9.40 -10.13
N LEU A 121 7.87 -9.37 -9.75
CA LEU A 121 7.23 -10.46 -9.01
C LEU A 121 6.28 -11.32 -9.86
N GLY A 122 6.13 -11.02 -11.14
CA GLY A 122 5.23 -11.76 -12.04
C GLY A 122 3.76 -11.63 -11.64
N ILE A 123 3.31 -10.42 -11.34
CA ILE A 123 1.96 -10.13 -10.87
C ILE A 123 1.03 -9.83 -12.05
N ASP A 124 -0.18 -10.37 -11.99
CA ASP A 124 -1.30 -9.99 -12.85
C ASP A 124 -2.08 -8.86 -12.19
N LEU A 125 -1.91 -7.65 -12.70
CA LEU A 125 -2.59 -6.47 -12.18
C LEU A 125 -4.11 -6.53 -12.36
N SER A 126 -4.60 -7.21 -13.40
CA SER A 126 -6.05 -7.35 -13.67
C SER A 126 -6.78 -8.22 -12.62
N THR A 127 -6.04 -8.97 -11.81
CA THR A 127 -6.57 -9.78 -10.70
C THR A 127 -6.13 -9.25 -9.33
N SER A 128 -5.48 -8.10 -9.31
CA SER A 128 -4.88 -7.50 -8.11
C SER A 128 -5.72 -6.34 -7.56
N ILE A 129 -5.46 -5.99 -6.31
CA ILE A 129 -6.17 -4.96 -5.56
C ILE A 129 -5.19 -3.86 -5.16
N MET A 130 -5.59 -2.58 -5.29
CA MET A 130 -4.91 -1.45 -4.66
C MET A 130 -5.70 -0.97 -3.45
N PHE A 131 -5.07 -0.92 -2.29
CA PHE A 131 -5.58 -0.33 -1.05
C PHE A 131 -4.80 0.93 -0.71
N GLY A 132 -5.50 2.02 -0.48
CA GLY A 132 -4.90 3.30 -0.09
C GLY A 132 -5.92 4.22 0.56
N ASP A 133 -5.46 5.24 1.27
CA ASP A 133 -6.33 6.19 1.95
C ASP A 133 -6.56 7.48 1.14
N LYS A 134 -5.78 7.70 0.06
CA LYS A 134 -5.84 8.92 -0.74
C LYS A 134 -6.35 8.67 -2.16
N PRO A 135 -7.02 9.65 -2.78
CA PRO A 135 -7.44 9.55 -4.19
C PRO A 135 -6.31 9.18 -5.15
N GLY A 136 -5.09 9.67 -4.90
CA GLY A 136 -3.92 9.36 -5.71
C GLY A 136 -3.53 7.87 -5.72
N ASP A 137 -3.84 7.12 -4.67
CA ASP A 137 -3.65 5.67 -4.63
C ASP A 137 -4.60 4.96 -5.60
N MET A 138 -5.84 5.40 -5.62
CA MET A 138 -6.88 4.86 -6.51
C MET A 138 -6.54 5.15 -7.98
N THR A 139 -6.08 6.37 -8.27
CA THR A 139 -5.63 6.76 -9.61
C THR A 139 -4.42 5.95 -10.05
N ALA A 140 -3.43 5.74 -9.18
CA ALA A 140 -2.27 4.88 -9.47
C ALA A 140 -2.69 3.43 -9.75
N GLY A 141 -3.58 2.88 -8.95
CA GLY A 141 -4.13 1.53 -9.15
C GLY A 141 -4.87 1.40 -10.48
N ARG A 142 -5.70 2.39 -10.84
CA ARG A 142 -6.38 2.43 -12.15
C ARG A 142 -5.38 2.49 -13.31
N ALA A 143 -4.41 3.39 -13.23
CA ALA A 143 -3.40 3.56 -14.27
C ALA A 143 -2.51 2.33 -14.44
N ALA A 144 -2.27 1.57 -13.37
CA ALA A 144 -1.54 0.30 -13.42
C ALA A 144 -2.39 -0.86 -13.98
N GLY A 145 -3.73 -0.77 -13.94
CA GLY A 145 -4.62 -1.82 -14.41
C GLY A 145 -5.19 -2.70 -13.30
N CYS A 146 -5.10 -2.29 -12.03
CA CYS A 146 -5.78 -2.98 -10.92
C CYS A 146 -7.30 -2.87 -11.08
N VAL A 147 -7.99 -4.01 -11.12
CA VAL A 147 -9.44 -4.04 -11.28
C VAL A 147 -10.17 -3.59 -10.02
N GLU A 148 -9.66 -3.94 -8.86
CA GLU A 148 -10.18 -3.51 -7.57
C GLU A 148 -9.29 -2.41 -6.97
N ARG A 149 -9.92 -1.32 -6.56
CA ARG A 149 -9.24 -0.15 -5.98
C ARG A 149 -10.07 0.33 -4.80
N ILE A 150 -9.63 -0.03 -3.62
CA ILE A 150 -10.36 0.13 -2.38
C ILE A 150 -9.79 1.31 -1.60
N GLN A 151 -10.57 2.36 -1.50
CA GLN A 151 -10.21 3.52 -0.70
C GLN A 151 -10.54 3.28 0.76
N LEU A 152 -9.55 3.44 1.62
CA LEU A 152 -9.68 3.25 3.07
C LEU A 152 -9.75 4.59 3.78
N GLY A 153 -10.37 4.60 4.94
CA GLY A 153 -10.28 5.73 5.86
C GLY A 153 -8.86 5.87 6.39
N THR A 154 -8.36 7.10 6.41
CA THR A 154 -7.05 7.39 7.00
C THR A 154 -7.06 6.94 8.46
N ASP A 155 -6.02 6.21 8.85
CA ASP A 155 -5.85 5.65 10.20
C ASP A 155 -6.98 4.71 10.67
N GLY A 156 -7.82 4.25 9.75
CA GLY A 156 -8.94 3.37 10.06
C GLY A 156 -10.08 4.02 10.84
N LEU A 157 -10.20 5.33 10.83
CA LEU A 157 -11.17 6.07 11.63
C LEU A 157 -12.58 6.07 11.03
N GLU A 158 -12.72 6.52 9.78
CA GLU A 158 -14.01 6.61 9.10
C GLU A 158 -13.90 6.16 7.64
N ALA A 159 -14.94 5.52 7.12
CA ALA A 159 -14.99 5.18 5.69
C ALA A 159 -15.08 6.48 4.87
N PRO A 160 -14.22 6.69 3.86
CA PRO A 160 -14.25 7.88 3.05
C PRO A 160 -15.41 7.82 2.04
N VAL A 161 -15.81 8.99 1.56
CA VAL A 161 -16.55 9.06 0.30
C VAL A 161 -15.58 8.62 -0.81
N PRO A 162 -15.92 7.58 -1.59
CA PRO A 162 -14.99 7.05 -2.59
C PRO A 162 -14.70 8.09 -3.67
N SER A 163 -13.42 8.23 -4.01
CA SER A 163 -12.99 9.06 -5.15
C SER A 163 -13.40 8.42 -6.48
N ALA A 164 -13.33 9.20 -7.57
CA ALA A 164 -13.80 8.76 -8.89
C ALA A 164 -13.14 7.47 -9.40
N ASP A 165 -11.89 7.20 -9.01
CA ASP A 165 -11.14 6.02 -9.43
C ASP A 165 -11.28 4.82 -8.46
N ALA A 166 -11.93 4.99 -7.30
CA ALA A 166 -12.20 3.91 -6.36
C ALA A 166 -13.33 3.01 -6.85
N THR A 167 -13.19 1.70 -6.64
CA THR A 167 -14.25 0.71 -6.89
C THR A 167 -15.04 0.37 -5.64
N GLY A 168 -14.53 0.75 -4.47
CA GLY A 168 -15.16 0.59 -3.17
C GLY A 168 -14.46 1.39 -2.10
N ALA A 169 -15.10 1.51 -0.94
CA ALA A 169 -14.53 2.20 0.22
C ALA A 169 -14.92 1.50 1.52
N PHE A 170 -13.97 1.45 2.46
CA PHE A 170 -14.16 0.90 3.80
C PHE A 170 -13.41 1.77 4.82
N ARG A 171 -13.76 1.64 6.08
CA ARG A 171 -13.09 2.35 7.17
C ARG A 171 -11.62 1.95 7.30
N SER A 172 -11.33 0.64 7.20
CA SER A 172 -9.98 0.09 7.37
C SER A 172 -9.78 -1.15 6.51
N LEU A 173 -8.53 -1.63 6.41
CA LEU A 173 -8.22 -2.91 5.77
C LEU A 173 -8.94 -4.07 6.49
N ALA A 174 -9.02 -4.02 7.81
CA ALA A 174 -9.74 -5.02 8.61
C ALA A 174 -11.22 -5.08 8.22
N ASP A 175 -11.89 -3.93 8.09
CA ASP A 175 -13.29 -3.88 7.67
C ASP A 175 -13.47 -4.38 6.23
N ALA A 176 -12.56 -4.04 5.34
CA ALA A 176 -12.61 -4.51 3.95
C ALA A 176 -12.57 -6.05 3.87
N VAL A 177 -11.62 -6.70 4.55
CA VAL A 177 -11.50 -8.16 4.52
C VAL A 177 -12.59 -8.89 5.30
N ALA A 178 -13.25 -8.24 6.27
CA ALA A 178 -14.39 -8.77 6.99
C ALA A 178 -15.72 -8.62 6.22
N SER A 179 -15.72 -7.88 5.11
CA SER A 179 -16.94 -7.52 4.38
C SER A 179 -17.43 -8.61 3.43
N PRO A 180 -18.72 -8.59 3.03
CA PRO A 180 -19.24 -9.45 1.97
C PRO A 180 -18.52 -9.28 0.63
N TRP A 181 -17.99 -8.09 0.33
CA TRP A 181 -17.19 -7.84 -0.87
C TRP A 181 -15.99 -8.80 -0.96
N PHE A 182 -15.21 -8.92 0.12
CA PHE A 182 -14.04 -9.81 0.13
C PHE A 182 -14.43 -11.29 0.07
N ALA A 183 -15.54 -11.66 0.73
CA ALA A 183 -16.07 -13.03 0.64
C ALA A 183 -16.44 -13.40 -0.80
N GLN A 184 -17.10 -12.50 -1.54
CA GLN A 184 -17.42 -12.69 -2.96
C GLN A 184 -16.16 -12.75 -3.83
N LEU A 185 -15.16 -11.90 -3.53
CA LEU A 185 -13.90 -11.87 -4.27
C LEU A 185 -13.14 -13.20 -4.16
N LYS A 186 -13.15 -13.80 -2.97
CA LYS A 186 -12.56 -15.14 -2.76
C LYS A 186 -13.28 -16.23 -3.58
N GLN A 187 -14.60 -16.17 -3.67
CA GLN A 187 -15.39 -17.14 -4.45
C GLN A 187 -15.08 -17.05 -5.96
N ARG A 188 -14.88 -15.84 -6.50
CA ARG A 188 -14.51 -15.64 -7.92
C ARG A 188 -13.12 -16.16 -8.26
N SER A 189 -12.27 -16.37 -7.25
CA SER A 189 -10.87 -16.81 -7.41
C SER A 189 -10.68 -18.33 -7.22
N LEU A 190 -11.76 -19.06 -6.95
CA LEU A 190 -11.74 -20.52 -6.93
C LEU A 190 -11.83 -21.06 -8.36
N PRO A 191 -10.99 -22.07 -8.73
CA PRO A 191 -10.97 -22.65 -10.07
C PRO A 191 -12.28 -23.39 -10.40
#